data_75059c8eda77d1973207fc7639e3f506
#
_entry.id   75059c8eda77d1973207fc7639e3f506
#
_cell.length_a   1.000
_cell.length_b   1.000
_cell.length_c   1.000
_cell.angle_alpha   90.00
_cell.angle_beta   90.00
_cell.angle_gamma   90.00
#
_symmetry.space_group_name_H-M   'P 1'
#
loop_
_entity.id
_entity.type
_entity.pdbx_description
1 polymer ?
#
loop_
_entity_poly.entity_id
_entity_poly.type
_entity_poly.pdbx_seq_one_letter_code
_entity_poly.pdbx_strand_id
1 'polypeptide(L)'
;MFQGCLLVTFSAMFTNIVSTVMIYHCDTIPLWMTWFVTTVYFMLTPLMGLVYFLYSISVIYSEDPARKKIIGFGLIPGILYSLFILMNPFTKNIFDINMAQGYVRGSLIEVTYIVFYAYCAASIVTVLANRKRIERKIYRILSTFPVLAVLVIIVQQIFPDIILSGSAATCAMLIIYLHLQNRQISMDYLTNVPNRQELLNMLSLMLNRHPETQFTLVVVSLREFRQINNVCGQRIGDEFLKAVCEFLCSIVEGVNVYRFTGDEFAVLFTEESDDVIEGYITEVQRRMKQNWCVESYQFNLSAVIGIIRHQAKDDTLEHMINAIEYAVNQAKSGKCGQVCYCDEEMLRKLRRRQQIKQILKEKLRDESFEMYYQPIYSVHSGTFRYAESLMRMNDTPIGPVYPSEFIPIAEETGMIIDITYVVLDKVCAFINRLKSEHIPIDAVHVNFPAVQFSQPGLAGRVMDIIEKNGTPPSAVKIEFTESTLAEKPQAVTDFAAEMKKFGIEMGLDDFGTGYSNFAMVINIPFGTIKLDKSLVGAMIGSKNSALGVKNIVRTFKELGMKVVAEGVETEEQKRMVEEIHVDQIQGFYYAKPMSEDEAEAFLRKNSRSVK
;
A
#
# COMPACT_ATOMS: atom_id res chain seq x y z
N MET A 1 -9.97 30.14 -17.29
CA MET A 1 -10.69 31.22 -16.57
C MET A 1 -10.02 31.61 -15.26
N PHE A 2 -9.67 30.70 -14.36
CA PHE A 2 -8.99 31.03 -13.11
C PHE A 2 -7.68 31.83 -13.31
N GLN A 3 -6.82 31.40 -14.23
CA GLN A 3 -5.59 32.15 -14.58
C GLN A 3 -5.89 33.58 -15.05
N GLY A 4 -7.00 33.78 -15.80
CA GLY A 4 -7.45 35.10 -16.19
C GLY A 4 -7.88 35.96 -14.99
N CYS A 5 -8.59 35.38 -14.01
CA CYS A 5 -8.91 36.08 -12.76
C CYS A 5 -7.64 36.54 -12.03
N LEU A 6 -6.66 35.65 -11.91
CA LEU A 6 -5.40 35.93 -11.25
C LEU A 6 -4.62 37.05 -11.97
N LEU A 7 -4.54 36.99 -13.29
CA LEU A 7 -3.87 38.01 -14.09
C LEU A 7 -4.52 39.39 -13.92
N VAL A 8 -5.86 39.50 -14.06
CA VAL A 8 -6.59 40.76 -13.92
C VAL A 8 -6.46 41.32 -12.49
N THR A 9 -6.56 40.49 -11.48
CA THR A 9 -6.40 40.90 -10.08
C THR A 9 -4.99 41.42 -9.81
N PHE A 10 -3.98 40.68 -10.25
CA PHE A 10 -2.58 41.10 -10.10
C PHE A 10 -2.30 42.43 -10.84
N SER A 11 -2.80 42.55 -12.07
CA SER A 11 -2.64 43.77 -12.87
C SER A 11 -3.36 44.97 -12.23
N ALA A 12 -4.55 44.78 -11.68
CA ALA A 12 -5.27 45.84 -10.96
C ALA A 12 -4.53 46.29 -9.69
N MET A 13 -3.97 45.35 -8.92
CA MET A 13 -3.15 45.67 -7.74
C MET A 13 -1.88 46.40 -8.12
N PHE A 14 -1.15 45.90 -9.11
CA PHE A 14 0.08 46.51 -9.57
C PHE A 14 -0.14 47.92 -10.10
N THR A 15 -1.16 48.12 -10.94
CA THR A 15 -1.49 49.45 -11.47
C THR A 15 -2.01 50.39 -10.38
N ASN A 16 -2.68 49.89 -9.34
CA ASN A 16 -3.06 50.70 -8.17
C ASN A 16 -1.83 51.26 -7.45
N ILE A 17 -0.86 50.39 -7.11
CA ILE A 17 0.36 50.80 -6.43
C ILE A 17 1.15 51.83 -7.28
N VAL A 18 1.35 51.49 -8.57
CA VAL A 18 2.08 52.37 -9.48
C VAL A 18 1.38 53.71 -9.66
N SER A 19 0.02 53.72 -9.85
CA SER A 19 -0.76 54.94 -9.95
C SER A 19 -0.63 55.83 -8.71
N THR A 20 -0.72 55.23 -7.51
CA THR A 20 -0.61 55.93 -6.24
C THR A 20 0.79 56.60 -6.09
N VAL A 21 1.86 55.87 -6.41
CA VAL A 21 3.22 56.40 -6.38
C VAL A 21 3.42 57.53 -7.42
N MET A 22 2.88 57.34 -8.62
CA MET A 22 2.97 58.37 -9.68
C MET A 22 2.16 59.60 -9.37
N ILE A 23 0.99 59.49 -8.71
CA ILE A 23 0.21 60.62 -8.23
C ILE A 23 0.98 61.40 -7.14
N TYR A 24 1.64 60.66 -6.24
CA TYR A 24 2.44 61.29 -5.17
C TYR A 24 3.64 62.10 -5.70
N HIS A 25 4.22 61.63 -6.81
CA HIS A 25 5.39 62.25 -7.50
C HIS A 25 4.99 62.95 -8.81
N CYS A 26 3.80 63.54 -8.90
CA CYS A 26 3.28 64.16 -10.12
C CYS A 26 4.08 65.40 -10.59
N ASP A 27 4.93 65.93 -9.72
CA ASP A 27 5.87 67.00 -10.02
C ASP A 27 7.10 66.54 -10.83
N THR A 28 7.50 65.29 -10.72
CA THR A 28 8.69 64.72 -11.36
C THR A 28 8.37 63.76 -12.50
N ILE A 29 7.17 63.22 -12.53
CA ILE A 29 6.72 62.23 -13.53
C ILE A 29 5.84 62.92 -14.58
N PRO A 30 6.00 62.59 -15.89
CA PRO A 30 5.15 63.14 -16.93
C PRO A 30 3.65 62.89 -16.69
N LEU A 31 2.84 63.93 -16.68
CA LEU A 31 1.44 63.88 -16.32
C LEU A 31 0.62 62.90 -17.19
N TRP A 32 0.97 62.76 -18.48
CA TRP A 32 0.32 61.80 -19.36
C TRP A 32 0.50 60.34 -18.95
N MET A 33 1.68 59.98 -18.37
CA MET A 33 1.93 58.63 -17.86
C MET A 33 1.08 58.36 -16.62
N THR A 34 0.99 59.33 -15.69
CA THR A 34 0.15 59.22 -14.50
C THR A 34 -1.32 59.05 -14.90
N TRP A 35 -1.78 59.84 -15.88
CA TRP A 35 -3.15 59.68 -16.45
C TRP A 35 -3.37 58.31 -17.06
N PHE A 36 -2.43 57.79 -17.84
CA PHE A 36 -2.55 56.48 -18.48
C PHE A 36 -2.62 55.36 -17.44
N VAL A 37 -1.73 55.31 -16.48
CA VAL A 37 -1.69 54.25 -15.45
C VAL A 37 -2.94 54.31 -14.57
N THR A 38 -3.36 55.51 -14.18
CA THR A 38 -4.57 55.70 -13.38
C THR A 38 -5.83 55.30 -14.16
N THR A 39 -5.94 55.59 -15.44
CA THR A 39 -7.02 55.14 -16.31
C THR A 39 -7.08 53.60 -16.36
N VAL A 40 -5.92 52.93 -16.53
CA VAL A 40 -5.82 51.47 -16.53
C VAL A 40 -6.25 50.91 -15.18
N TYR A 41 -5.85 51.48 -14.07
CA TYR A 41 -6.25 51.07 -12.73
C TYR A 41 -7.78 51.15 -12.54
N PHE A 42 -8.42 52.29 -12.87
CA PHE A 42 -9.87 52.45 -12.79
C PHE A 42 -10.63 51.53 -13.73
N MET A 43 -10.07 51.20 -14.89
CA MET A 43 -10.65 50.21 -15.80
C MET A 43 -10.60 48.80 -15.23
N LEU A 44 -9.48 48.39 -14.64
CA LEU A 44 -9.27 47.02 -14.13
C LEU A 44 -10.05 46.74 -12.83
N THR A 45 -10.27 47.74 -11.99
CA THR A 45 -10.90 47.56 -10.66
C THR A 45 -12.30 46.93 -10.74
N PRO A 46 -13.29 47.46 -11.52
CA PRO A 46 -14.58 46.80 -11.65
C PRO A 46 -14.54 45.52 -12.49
N LEU A 47 -13.55 45.40 -13.41
CA LEU A 47 -13.36 44.18 -14.19
C LEU A 47 -12.96 42.96 -13.31
N MET A 48 -12.42 43.15 -12.13
CA MET A 48 -12.22 42.07 -11.16
C MET A 48 -13.59 41.41 -10.82
N GLY A 49 -14.61 42.20 -10.59
CA GLY A 49 -15.98 41.70 -10.35
C GLY A 49 -16.55 40.95 -11.54
N LEU A 50 -16.34 41.47 -12.75
CA LEU A 50 -16.75 40.82 -14.00
C LEU A 50 -16.07 39.47 -14.17
N VAL A 51 -14.76 39.41 -14.04
CA VAL A 51 -13.99 38.16 -14.27
C VAL A 51 -14.37 37.12 -13.23
N TYR A 52 -14.63 37.53 -12.01
CA TYR A 52 -15.15 36.63 -10.98
C TYR A 52 -16.56 36.10 -11.29
N PHE A 53 -17.47 36.97 -11.79
CA PHE A 53 -18.79 36.58 -12.25
C PHE A 53 -18.70 35.55 -13.38
N LEU A 54 -17.85 35.79 -14.38
CA LEU A 54 -17.61 34.87 -15.48
C LEU A 54 -17.00 33.52 -15.00
N TYR A 55 -16.13 33.58 -14.02
CA TYR A 55 -15.59 32.38 -13.37
C TYR A 55 -16.70 31.57 -12.68
N SER A 56 -17.58 32.24 -11.91
CA SER A 56 -18.71 31.60 -11.24
C SER A 56 -19.65 30.92 -12.24
N ILE A 57 -19.96 31.57 -13.36
CA ILE A 57 -20.75 30.98 -14.46
C ILE A 57 -20.03 29.78 -15.05
N SER A 58 -18.71 29.88 -15.25
CA SER A 58 -17.91 28.79 -15.81
C SER A 58 -17.91 27.53 -14.94
N VAL A 59 -17.98 27.69 -13.62
CA VAL A 59 -18.06 26.58 -12.66
C VAL A 59 -19.48 25.99 -12.59
N ILE A 60 -20.50 26.85 -12.58
CA ILE A 60 -21.91 26.45 -12.41
C ILE A 60 -22.49 25.81 -13.68
N TYR A 61 -22.15 26.35 -14.85
CA TYR A 61 -22.68 25.95 -16.16
C TYR A 61 -21.58 25.30 -17.03
N SER A 62 -20.77 24.39 -16.46
CA SER A 62 -19.62 23.78 -17.16
C SER A 62 -20.01 23.08 -18.47
N GLU A 63 -21.18 22.45 -18.52
CA GLU A 63 -21.66 21.63 -19.64
C GLU A 63 -22.97 22.19 -20.29
N ASP A 64 -23.50 23.29 -19.76
CA ASP A 64 -24.81 23.85 -20.22
C ASP A 64 -24.61 24.77 -21.43
N PRO A 65 -25.34 24.55 -22.55
CA PRO A 65 -25.29 25.43 -23.75
C PRO A 65 -25.71 26.88 -23.46
N ALA A 66 -26.49 27.13 -22.41
CA ALA A 66 -26.88 28.48 -21.97
C ALA A 66 -25.66 29.33 -21.52
N ARG A 67 -24.53 28.73 -21.18
CA ARG A 67 -23.29 29.38 -20.74
C ARG A 67 -22.86 30.51 -21.67
N LYS A 68 -22.84 30.26 -22.98
CA LYS A 68 -22.39 31.27 -23.99
C LYS A 68 -23.27 32.53 -23.99
N LYS A 69 -24.58 32.37 -23.84
CA LYS A 69 -25.53 33.49 -23.79
C LYS A 69 -25.36 34.31 -22.52
N ILE A 70 -25.25 33.66 -21.35
CA ILE A 70 -25.08 34.34 -20.05
C ILE A 70 -23.76 35.11 -20.03
N ILE A 71 -22.66 34.55 -20.55
CA ILE A 71 -21.38 35.24 -20.71
C ILE A 71 -21.51 36.46 -21.58
N GLY A 72 -22.17 36.35 -22.73
CA GLY A 72 -22.38 37.48 -23.66
C GLY A 72 -23.14 38.65 -23.02
N PHE A 73 -24.25 38.38 -22.32
CA PHE A 73 -24.99 39.40 -21.57
C PHE A 73 -24.16 39.99 -20.40
N GLY A 74 -23.42 39.15 -19.67
CA GLY A 74 -22.59 39.59 -18.58
C GLY A 74 -21.44 40.52 -18.98
N LEU A 75 -20.95 40.45 -20.21
CA LEU A 75 -19.88 41.32 -20.71
C LEU A 75 -20.36 42.75 -21.02
N ILE A 76 -21.64 42.96 -21.31
CA ILE A 76 -22.17 44.26 -21.76
C ILE A 76 -21.86 45.40 -20.78
N PRO A 77 -22.22 45.32 -19.48
CA PRO A 77 -21.93 46.40 -18.52
C PRO A 77 -20.44 46.71 -18.38
N GLY A 78 -19.56 45.68 -18.45
CA GLY A 78 -18.10 45.84 -18.38
C GLY A 78 -17.56 46.57 -19.63
N ILE A 79 -18.06 46.29 -20.81
CA ILE A 79 -17.67 46.95 -22.06
C ILE A 79 -18.11 48.42 -22.01
N LEU A 80 -19.36 48.69 -21.62
CA LEU A 80 -19.88 50.04 -21.50
C LEU A 80 -19.10 50.88 -20.51
N TYR A 81 -18.76 50.30 -19.36
CA TYR A 81 -17.93 50.95 -18.34
C TYR A 81 -16.50 51.20 -18.87
N SER A 82 -15.90 50.25 -19.58
CA SER A 82 -14.57 50.45 -20.16
C SER A 82 -14.52 51.59 -21.17
N LEU A 83 -15.55 51.71 -22.00
CA LEU A 83 -15.70 52.85 -22.91
C LEU A 83 -15.85 54.18 -22.15
N PHE A 84 -16.64 54.18 -21.06
CA PHE A 84 -16.85 55.37 -20.24
C PHE A 84 -15.55 55.84 -19.57
N ILE A 85 -14.72 54.94 -19.06
CA ILE A 85 -13.43 55.25 -18.49
C ILE A 85 -12.45 55.78 -19.54
N LEU A 86 -12.43 55.21 -20.75
CA LEU A 86 -11.56 55.69 -21.84
C LEU A 86 -11.89 57.12 -22.29
N MET A 87 -13.13 57.60 -22.04
CA MET A 87 -13.53 59.00 -22.29
C MET A 87 -13.14 59.93 -21.14
N ASN A 88 -12.73 59.42 -19.97
CA ASN A 88 -12.44 60.27 -18.79
C ASN A 88 -11.34 61.32 -19.00
N PRO A 89 -10.28 61.12 -19.80
CA PRO A 89 -9.31 62.17 -20.08
C PRO A 89 -9.91 63.46 -20.67
N PHE A 90 -11.06 63.34 -21.38
CA PHE A 90 -11.77 64.48 -22.02
C PHE A 90 -12.85 65.03 -21.08
N THR A 91 -13.53 64.15 -20.32
CA THR A 91 -14.72 64.49 -19.53
C THR A 91 -14.38 64.89 -18.10
N LYS A 92 -13.29 64.34 -17.53
CA LYS A 92 -12.86 64.48 -16.14
C LYS A 92 -13.91 64.11 -15.08
N ASN A 93 -14.88 63.32 -15.48
CA ASN A 93 -16.04 63.00 -14.64
C ASN A 93 -15.74 61.96 -13.54
N ILE A 94 -14.75 61.12 -13.73
CA ILE A 94 -14.37 60.07 -12.77
C ILE A 94 -13.21 60.52 -11.86
N PHE A 95 -12.15 61.04 -12.47
CA PHE A 95 -11.01 61.64 -11.79
C PHE A 95 -10.38 62.71 -12.68
N ASP A 96 -9.68 63.66 -12.04
CA ASP A 96 -8.77 64.61 -12.68
C ASP A 96 -7.42 64.56 -11.99
N ILE A 97 -6.36 64.78 -12.72
CA ILE A 97 -5.00 64.87 -12.20
C ILE A 97 -4.36 66.16 -12.76
N ASN A 98 -4.02 67.09 -11.87
CA ASN A 98 -3.33 68.29 -12.26
C ASN A 98 -2.14 68.58 -11.31
N MET A 99 -1.16 69.39 -11.79
CA MET A 99 0.06 69.65 -11.03
C MET A 99 -0.17 70.48 -9.77
N ALA A 100 -1.30 71.23 -9.67
CA ALA A 100 -1.55 72.11 -8.56
C ALA A 100 -2.25 71.45 -7.37
N GLN A 101 -3.12 70.48 -7.66
CA GLN A 101 -3.97 69.82 -6.65
C GLN A 101 -3.75 68.30 -6.58
N GLY A 102 -2.87 67.74 -7.43
CA GLY A 102 -2.67 66.28 -7.51
C GLY A 102 -3.92 65.57 -8.03
N TYR A 103 -4.32 64.50 -7.38
CA TYR A 103 -5.52 63.72 -7.69
C TYR A 103 -6.80 64.35 -7.11
N VAL A 104 -7.79 64.54 -7.98
CA VAL A 104 -9.11 65.09 -7.59
C VAL A 104 -10.17 64.09 -8.02
N ARG A 105 -11.10 63.75 -7.10
CA ARG A 105 -12.25 62.89 -7.38
C ARG A 105 -13.24 63.59 -8.28
N GLY A 106 -13.65 62.92 -9.35
CA GLY A 106 -14.72 63.42 -10.22
C GLY A 106 -16.11 63.14 -9.67
N SER A 107 -17.13 63.84 -10.19
CA SER A 107 -18.52 63.76 -9.73
C SER A 107 -19.18 62.38 -9.97
N LEU A 108 -18.66 61.56 -10.91
CA LEU A 108 -19.21 60.27 -11.29
C LEU A 108 -18.32 59.09 -10.85
N ILE A 109 -17.41 59.25 -9.94
CA ILE A 109 -16.56 58.17 -9.40
C ILE A 109 -17.39 57.01 -8.84
N GLU A 110 -18.57 57.30 -8.30
CA GLU A 110 -19.51 56.30 -7.76
C GLU A 110 -19.88 55.23 -8.78
N VAL A 111 -19.87 55.53 -10.06
CA VAL A 111 -20.17 54.59 -11.16
C VAL A 111 -19.22 53.39 -11.13
N THR A 112 -17.95 53.59 -10.77
CA THR A 112 -16.94 52.53 -10.63
C THR A 112 -17.37 51.51 -9.58
N TYR A 113 -17.83 51.98 -8.42
CA TYR A 113 -18.30 51.13 -7.33
C TYR A 113 -19.63 50.46 -7.66
N ILE A 114 -20.57 51.14 -8.31
CA ILE A 114 -21.86 50.61 -8.71
C ILE A 114 -21.66 49.41 -9.67
N VAL A 115 -20.80 49.55 -10.67
CA VAL A 115 -20.51 48.44 -11.62
C VAL A 115 -19.89 47.24 -10.89
N PHE A 116 -18.97 47.46 -9.98
CA PHE A 116 -18.38 46.38 -9.18
C PHE A 116 -19.44 45.68 -8.32
N TYR A 117 -20.27 46.43 -7.59
CA TYR A 117 -21.34 45.87 -6.75
C TYR A 117 -22.38 45.11 -7.59
N ALA A 118 -22.70 45.58 -8.79
CA ALA A 118 -23.61 44.90 -9.69
C ALA A 118 -23.09 43.51 -10.08
N TYR A 119 -21.81 43.38 -10.37
CA TYR A 119 -21.18 42.07 -10.65
C TYR A 119 -21.12 41.16 -9.44
N CYS A 120 -20.83 41.69 -8.24
CA CYS A 120 -20.86 40.92 -6.98
C CYS A 120 -22.29 40.42 -6.69
N ALA A 121 -23.31 41.28 -6.86
CA ALA A 121 -24.72 40.92 -6.69
C ALA A 121 -25.13 39.85 -7.70
N ALA A 122 -24.80 40.03 -9.00
CA ALA A 122 -25.07 39.06 -10.04
C ALA A 122 -24.43 37.70 -9.75
N SER A 123 -23.18 37.68 -9.23
CA SER A 123 -22.49 36.45 -8.78
C SER A 123 -23.25 35.77 -7.66
N ILE A 124 -23.64 36.51 -6.61
CA ILE A 124 -24.40 35.97 -5.47
C ILE A 124 -25.74 35.41 -5.93
N VAL A 125 -26.51 36.15 -6.75
CA VAL A 125 -27.80 35.71 -7.27
C VAL A 125 -27.64 34.42 -8.07
N THR A 126 -26.64 34.36 -8.96
CA THR A 126 -26.37 33.18 -9.79
C THR A 126 -26.03 31.95 -8.92
N VAL A 127 -25.19 32.11 -7.89
CA VAL A 127 -24.83 31.04 -6.97
C VAL A 127 -26.03 30.57 -6.14
N LEU A 128 -26.84 31.50 -5.62
CA LEU A 128 -28.06 31.20 -4.86
C LEU A 128 -29.13 30.48 -5.69
N ALA A 129 -29.37 30.94 -6.92
CA ALA A 129 -30.35 30.34 -7.84
C ALA A 129 -29.99 28.90 -8.18
N ASN A 130 -28.70 28.56 -8.23
CA ASN A 130 -28.21 27.23 -8.59
C ASN A 130 -27.73 26.40 -7.41
N ARG A 131 -28.08 26.74 -6.16
CA ARG A 131 -27.60 26.08 -4.93
C ARG A 131 -27.84 24.56 -4.90
N LYS A 132 -28.88 24.07 -5.60
CA LYS A 132 -29.22 22.64 -5.66
C LYS A 132 -28.34 21.86 -6.68
N ARG A 133 -27.70 22.56 -7.61
CA ARG A 133 -26.82 21.97 -8.64
C ARG A 133 -25.34 22.01 -8.28
N ILE A 134 -25.01 22.67 -7.18
CA ILE A 134 -23.62 22.93 -6.78
C ILE A 134 -23.33 22.19 -5.46
N GLU A 135 -22.20 21.51 -5.40
CA GLU A 135 -21.72 20.93 -4.14
C GLU A 135 -21.66 21.95 -3.01
N ARG A 136 -22.04 21.57 -1.79
CA ARG A 136 -22.06 22.46 -0.61
C ARG A 136 -20.72 23.17 -0.35
N LYS A 137 -19.58 22.53 -0.67
CA LYS A 137 -18.24 23.11 -0.52
C LYS A 137 -18.02 24.24 -1.54
N ILE A 138 -18.30 23.98 -2.81
CA ILE A 138 -18.18 24.97 -3.90
C ILE A 138 -19.16 26.13 -3.70
N TYR A 139 -20.40 25.84 -3.32
CA TYR A 139 -21.40 26.86 -2.96
C TYR A 139 -20.86 27.83 -1.91
N ARG A 140 -20.27 27.31 -0.81
CA ARG A 140 -19.74 28.13 0.29
C ARG A 140 -18.65 29.08 -0.19
N ILE A 141 -17.72 28.60 -1.02
CA ILE A 141 -16.60 29.38 -1.55
C ILE A 141 -17.08 30.45 -2.52
N LEU A 142 -17.91 30.07 -3.49
CA LEU A 142 -18.44 31.02 -4.47
C LEU A 142 -19.35 32.08 -3.86
N SER A 143 -20.00 31.82 -2.72
CA SER A 143 -20.81 32.81 -2.01
C SER A 143 -19.99 33.72 -1.09
N THR A 144 -18.91 33.23 -0.50
CA THR A 144 -18.10 33.98 0.50
C THR A 144 -17.31 35.11 -0.15
N PHE A 145 -16.74 34.88 -1.33
CA PHE A 145 -15.88 35.87 -2.00
C PHE A 145 -16.59 37.19 -2.32
N PRO A 146 -17.76 37.23 -3.01
CA PRO A 146 -18.41 38.48 -3.34
C PRO A 146 -18.83 39.29 -2.10
N VAL A 147 -19.24 38.58 -1.02
CA VAL A 147 -19.60 39.21 0.24
C VAL A 147 -18.38 39.88 0.90
N LEU A 148 -17.25 39.16 0.94
CA LEU A 148 -16.01 39.71 1.47
C LEU A 148 -15.53 40.91 0.64
N ALA A 149 -15.59 40.82 -0.68
CA ALA A 149 -15.19 41.89 -1.58
C ALA A 149 -16.04 43.16 -1.40
N VAL A 150 -17.36 43.01 -1.26
CA VAL A 150 -18.27 44.11 -0.98
C VAL A 150 -17.94 44.76 0.39
N LEU A 151 -17.74 43.97 1.44
CA LEU A 151 -17.37 44.48 2.76
C LEU A 151 -16.07 45.31 2.74
N VAL A 152 -15.07 44.81 2.06
CA VAL A 152 -13.75 45.49 1.94
C VAL A 152 -13.90 46.81 1.19
N ILE A 153 -14.66 46.86 0.10
CA ILE A 153 -14.86 48.11 -0.64
C ILE A 153 -15.68 49.12 0.17
N ILE A 154 -16.68 48.70 0.94
CA ILE A 154 -17.42 49.58 1.85
C ILE A 154 -16.46 50.18 2.90
N VAL A 155 -15.61 49.35 3.52
CA VAL A 155 -14.59 49.84 4.48
C VAL A 155 -13.66 50.85 3.84
N GLN A 156 -13.21 50.60 2.61
CA GLN A 156 -12.33 51.51 1.87
C GLN A 156 -13.03 52.83 1.47
N GLN A 157 -14.36 52.81 1.23
CA GLN A 157 -15.13 54.03 0.99
C GLN A 157 -15.27 54.89 2.26
N ILE A 158 -15.42 54.26 3.42
CA ILE A 158 -15.52 54.96 4.73
C ILE A 158 -14.14 55.49 5.16
N PHE A 159 -13.06 54.73 4.89
CA PHE A 159 -11.69 55.06 5.24
C PHE A 159 -10.80 55.12 3.97
N PRO A 160 -10.83 56.21 3.21
CA PRO A 160 -10.14 56.32 1.91
C PRO A 160 -8.61 56.19 2.01
N ASP A 161 -8.04 56.43 3.16
CA ASP A 161 -6.59 56.38 3.42
C ASP A 161 -6.07 54.94 3.56
N ILE A 162 -6.96 53.96 3.67
CA ILE A 162 -6.60 52.55 3.85
C ILE A 162 -6.77 51.79 2.52
N ILE A 163 -5.65 51.31 1.95
CA ILE A 163 -5.64 50.52 0.71
C ILE A 163 -5.87 49.05 1.05
N LEU A 164 -7.13 48.61 1.19
CA LEU A 164 -7.51 47.23 1.58
C LEU A 164 -7.93 46.37 0.39
N SER A 165 -8.28 46.94 -0.75
CA SER A 165 -8.85 46.23 -1.91
C SER A 165 -7.94 45.13 -2.48
N GLY A 166 -6.63 45.40 -2.51
CA GLY A 166 -5.64 44.44 -2.98
C GLY A 166 -5.49 43.21 -2.07
N SER A 167 -5.44 43.44 -0.75
CA SER A 167 -5.27 42.39 0.26
C SER A 167 -6.46 41.41 0.24
N ALA A 168 -7.69 41.94 0.14
CA ALA A 168 -8.90 41.12 0.10
C ALA A 168 -8.97 40.27 -1.19
N ALA A 169 -8.63 40.86 -2.33
CA ALA A 169 -8.59 40.14 -3.60
C ALA A 169 -7.55 39.01 -3.56
N THR A 170 -6.38 39.26 -2.97
CA THR A 170 -5.32 38.25 -2.81
C THR A 170 -5.75 37.12 -1.88
N CYS A 171 -6.33 37.42 -0.71
CA CYS A 171 -6.85 36.40 0.21
C CYS A 171 -7.93 35.54 -0.46
N ALA A 172 -8.83 36.14 -1.19
CA ALA A 172 -9.89 35.42 -1.89
C ALA A 172 -9.35 34.50 -3.00
N MET A 173 -8.38 34.98 -3.77
CA MET A 173 -7.70 34.15 -4.79
C MET A 173 -6.91 33.00 -4.17
N LEU A 174 -6.27 33.23 -3.02
CA LEU A 174 -5.57 32.20 -2.27
C LEU A 174 -6.55 31.10 -1.80
N ILE A 175 -7.72 31.48 -1.28
CA ILE A 175 -8.74 30.54 -0.84
C ILE A 175 -9.24 29.68 -2.01
N ILE A 176 -9.50 30.30 -3.17
CA ILE A 176 -9.93 29.57 -4.39
C ILE A 176 -8.81 28.66 -4.88
N TYR A 177 -7.56 29.13 -4.89
CA TYR A 177 -6.40 28.33 -5.31
C TYR A 177 -6.21 27.09 -4.42
N LEU A 178 -6.21 27.28 -3.09
CA LEU A 178 -6.09 26.18 -2.14
C LEU A 178 -7.23 25.15 -2.30
N HIS A 179 -8.45 25.62 -2.58
CA HIS A 179 -9.56 24.71 -2.81
C HIS A 179 -9.43 23.90 -4.12
N LEU A 180 -9.01 24.55 -5.21
CA LEU A 180 -8.77 23.88 -6.48
C LEU A 180 -7.60 22.89 -6.37
N GLN A 181 -6.56 23.25 -5.65
CA GLN A 181 -5.42 22.38 -5.38
C GLN A 181 -5.82 21.15 -4.55
N ASN A 182 -6.62 21.35 -3.48
CA ASN A 182 -7.14 20.24 -2.69
C ASN A 182 -8.00 19.28 -3.53
N ARG A 183 -8.79 19.77 -4.48
CA ARG A 183 -9.59 18.92 -5.37
C ARG A 183 -8.71 18.10 -6.32
N GLN A 184 -7.62 18.66 -6.83
CA GLN A 184 -6.66 17.92 -7.66
C GLN A 184 -5.90 16.84 -6.86
N ILE A 185 -5.68 17.07 -5.56
CA ILE A 185 -5.05 16.09 -4.66
C ILE A 185 -6.00 14.94 -4.30
N SER A 186 -7.32 15.17 -4.30
CA SER A 186 -8.35 14.19 -3.92
C SER A 186 -8.84 13.30 -5.06
N MET A 187 -8.51 13.60 -6.31
CA MET A 187 -8.97 12.85 -7.49
C MET A 187 -7.82 12.05 -8.11
N ASP A 188 -8.14 10.89 -8.66
CA ASP A 188 -7.22 10.14 -9.51
C ASP A 188 -7.16 10.78 -10.90
N TYR A 189 -5.96 11.10 -11.37
CA TYR A 189 -5.75 11.83 -12.63
C TYR A 189 -6.14 11.02 -13.88
N LEU A 190 -6.11 9.69 -13.79
CA LEU A 190 -6.39 8.80 -14.91
C LEU A 190 -7.89 8.55 -15.08
N THR A 191 -8.55 8.16 -13.99
CA THR A 191 -9.93 7.68 -13.99
C THR A 191 -10.95 8.75 -13.59
N ASN A 192 -10.47 9.90 -13.10
CA ASN A 192 -11.29 11.03 -12.64
C ASN A 192 -12.32 10.68 -11.55
N VAL A 193 -12.10 9.59 -10.81
CA VAL A 193 -12.83 9.27 -9.56
C VAL A 193 -11.97 9.67 -8.36
N PRO A 194 -12.56 9.81 -7.15
CA PRO A 194 -11.79 10.06 -5.95
C PRO A 194 -10.71 9.00 -5.73
N ASN A 195 -9.55 9.44 -5.25
CA ASN A 195 -8.41 8.56 -5.02
C ASN A 195 -8.46 7.90 -3.62
N ARG A 196 -7.44 7.07 -3.32
CA ARG A 196 -7.30 6.39 -2.01
C ARG A 196 -7.34 7.36 -0.83
N GLN A 197 -6.72 8.54 -0.95
CA GLN A 197 -6.68 9.50 0.16
C GLN A 197 -8.08 10.02 0.49
N GLU A 198 -8.91 10.27 -0.51
CA GLU A 198 -10.29 10.71 -0.28
C GLU A 198 -11.17 9.59 0.28
N LEU A 199 -10.96 8.33 -0.12
CA LEU A 199 -11.59 7.17 0.54
C LEU A 199 -11.23 7.12 2.03
N LEU A 200 -9.94 7.23 2.38
CA LEU A 200 -9.48 7.22 3.77
C LEU A 200 -10.09 8.38 4.58
N ASN A 201 -10.17 9.57 3.98
CA ASN A 201 -10.80 10.73 4.60
C ASN A 201 -12.29 10.48 4.87
N MET A 202 -13.01 9.88 3.89
CA MET A 202 -14.43 9.57 4.02
C MET A 202 -14.68 8.52 5.10
N LEU A 203 -13.93 7.41 5.07
CA LEU A 203 -14.01 6.35 6.09
C LEU A 203 -13.71 6.90 7.49
N SER A 204 -12.66 7.73 7.64
CA SER A 204 -12.33 8.37 8.90
C SER A 204 -13.44 9.29 9.41
N LEU A 205 -14.10 10.04 8.51
CA LEU A 205 -15.25 10.87 8.88
C LEU A 205 -16.43 10.04 9.35
N MET A 206 -16.72 8.92 8.66
CA MET A 206 -17.82 8.01 9.03
C MET A 206 -17.56 7.37 10.39
N LEU A 207 -16.39 6.79 10.59
CA LEU A 207 -16.03 6.13 11.85
C LEU A 207 -16.02 7.09 13.05
N ASN A 208 -15.54 8.34 12.88
CA ASN A 208 -15.41 9.29 13.99
C ASN A 208 -16.68 10.11 14.28
N ARG A 209 -17.49 10.45 13.25
CA ARG A 209 -18.65 11.34 13.42
C ARG A 209 -19.99 10.60 13.45
N HIS A 210 -20.04 9.44 12.81
CA HIS A 210 -21.25 8.66 12.67
C HIS A 210 -20.96 7.16 12.88
N PRO A 211 -20.45 6.77 14.08
CA PRO A 211 -20.05 5.39 14.35
C PRO A 211 -21.22 4.38 14.32
N GLU A 212 -22.44 4.86 14.34
CA GLU A 212 -23.67 4.04 14.20
C GLU A 212 -24.04 3.78 12.73
N THR A 213 -23.43 4.48 11.77
CA THR A 213 -23.79 4.33 10.37
C THR A 213 -23.16 3.07 9.80
N GLN A 214 -24.01 2.12 9.42
CA GLN A 214 -23.57 0.92 8.72
C GLN A 214 -23.13 1.27 7.31
N PHE A 215 -22.03 0.70 6.88
CA PHE A 215 -21.56 0.80 5.51
C PHE A 215 -20.81 -0.45 5.07
N THR A 216 -20.79 -0.69 3.78
CA THR A 216 -20.06 -1.80 3.18
C THR A 216 -19.01 -1.25 2.21
N LEU A 217 -17.77 -1.68 2.38
CA LEU A 217 -16.68 -1.39 1.46
C LEU A 217 -16.40 -2.63 0.61
N VAL A 218 -16.52 -2.48 -0.69
CA VAL A 218 -16.22 -3.53 -1.69
C VAL A 218 -14.98 -3.10 -2.46
N VAL A 219 -13.96 -3.95 -2.53
CA VAL A 219 -12.76 -3.70 -3.33
C VAL A 219 -12.69 -4.71 -4.46
N VAL A 220 -12.66 -4.21 -5.69
CA VAL A 220 -12.50 -4.96 -6.92
C VAL A 220 -11.05 -4.84 -7.38
N SER A 221 -10.31 -5.94 -7.40
CA SER A 221 -8.91 -6.02 -7.81
C SER A 221 -8.76 -6.83 -9.08
N LEU A 222 -8.18 -6.23 -10.13
CA LEU A 222 -7.94 -6.92 -11.39
C LEU A 222 -6.79 -7.91 -11.24
N ARG A 223 -6.94 -9.11 -11.80
CA ARG A 223 -5.88 -10.13 -11.79
C ARG A 223 -4.99 -9.96 -13.01
N GLU A 224 -3.69 -10.15 -12.79
CA GLU A 224 -2.68 -10.19 -13.86
C GLU A 224 -2.67 -8.97 -14.81
N PHE A 225 -3.21 -7.83 -14.35
CA PHE A 225 -3.30 -6.61 -15.15
C PHE A 225 -1.92 -6.13 -15.67
N ARG A 226 -0.85 -6.46 -14.93
CA ARG A 226 0.53 -6.20 -15.36
C ARG A 226 0.88 -6.86 -16.68
N GLN A 227 0.28 -8.02 -17.01
CA GLN A 227 0.52 -8.70 -18.31
C GLN A 227 -0.04 -7.86 -19.47
N ILE A 228 -1.20 -7.21 -19.28
CA ILE A 228 -1.79 -6.32 -20.30
C ILE A 228 -0.83 -5.16 -20.59
N ASN A 229 -0.28 -4.54 -19.55
CA ASN A 229 0.70 -3.46 -19.70
C ASN A 229 1.98 -3.95 -20.43
N ASN A 230 2.41 -5.18 -20.16
CA ASN A 230 3.59 -5.76 -20.81
C ASN A 230 3.35 -6.07 -22.30
N VAL A 231 2.14 -6.50 -22.67
CA VAL A 231 1.80 -6.91 -24.05
C VAL A 231 1.39 -5.72 -24.91
N CYS A 232 0.55 -4.80 -24.38
CA CYS A 232 -0.08 -3.72 -25.15
C CYS A 232 0.51 -2.33 -24.86
N GLY A 233 1.39 -2.22 -23.86
CA GLY A 233 1.92 -0.96 -23.38
C GLY A 233 0.99 -0.24 -22.40
N GLN A 234 1.58 0.67 -21.62
CA GLN A 234 0.89 1.36 -20.53
C GLN A 234 -0.31 2.19 -21.00
N ARG A 235 -0.23 2.84 -22.17
CA ARG A 235 -1.33 3.66 -22.72
C ARG A 235 -2.62 2.85 -22.89
N ILE A 236 -2.52 1.65 -23.43
CA ILE A 236 -3.69 0.77 -23.63
C ILE A 236 -4.19 0.23 -22.29
N GLY A 237 -3.29 -0.12 -21.37
CA GLY A 237 -3.68 -0.50 -19.99
C GLY A 237 -4.44 0.63 -19.29
N ASP A 238 -4.01 1.88 -19.43
CA ASP A 238 -4.69 3.04 -18.87
C ASP A 238 -6.13 3.19 -19.43
N GLU A 239 -6.33 2.94 -20.71
CA GLU A 239 -7.67 2.96 -21.32
C GLU A 239 -8.57 1.80 -20.81
N PHE A 240 -8.01 0.60 -20.57
CA PHE A 240 -8.74 -0.48 -19.90
C PHE A 240 -9.16 -0.11 -18.48
N LEU A 241 -8.30 0.56 -17.72
CA LEU A 241 -8.63 1.03 -16.37
C LEU A 241 -9.75 2.07 -16.37
N LYS A 242 -9.79 2.97 -17.36
CA LYS A 242 -10.90 3.92 -17.55
C LYS A 242 -12.19 3.17 -17.85
N ALA A 243 -12.17 2.23 -18.78
CA ALA A 243 -13.34 1.45 -19.16
C ALA A 243 -13.90 0.64 -17.97
N VAL A 244 -13.02 0.02 -17.15
CA VAL A 244 -13.43 -0.66 -15.91
C VAL A 244 -14.05 0.32 -14.91
N CYS A 245 -13.44 1.48 -14.73
CA CYS A 245 -13.94 2.50 -13.82
C CYS A 245 -15.33 3.01 -14.24
N GLU A 246 -15.52 3.34 -15.52
CA GLU A 246 -16.80 3.76 -16.09
C GLU A 246 -17.88 2.70 -15.89
N PHE A 247 -17.54 1.42 -16.12
CA PHE A 247 -18.45 0.32 -15.86
C PHE A 247 -18.84 0.25 -14.38
N LEU A 248 -17.87 0.28 -13.45
CA LEU A 248 -18.15 0.23 -12.01
C LEU A 248 -19.04 1.39 -11.54
N CYS A 249 -18.85 2.58 -12.10
CA CYS A 249 -19.69 3.74 -11.83
C CYS A 249 -21.11 3.63 -12.41
N SER A 250 -21.29 2.82 -13.46
CA SER A 250 -22.58 2.70 -14.17
C SER A 250 -23.56 1.70 -13.56
N ILE A 251 -23.11 0.81 -12.68
CA ILE A 251 -23.94 -0.28 -12.14
C ILE A 251 -25.03 0.23 -11.20
N VAL A 252 -24.71 1.18 -10.32
CA VAL A 252 -25.65 1.76 -9.35
C VAL A 252 -25.46 3.29 -9.32
N GLU A 253 -26.56 4.05 -9.51
CA GLU A 253 -26.52 5.50 -9.39
C GLU A 253 -26.29 5.95 -7.94
N GLY A 254 -25.38 6.91 -7.74
CA GLY A 254 -25.12 7.51 -6.42
C GLY A 254 -24.08 6.77 -5.57
N VAL A 255 -23.56 5.65 -6.01
CA VAL A 255 -22.48 4.92 -5.31
C VAL A 255 -21.14 5.58 -5.59
N ASN A 256 -20.35 5.76 -4.53
CA ASN A 256 -19.03 6.36 -4.65
C ASN A 256 -17.97 5.30 -4.98
N VAL A 257 -17.40 5.41 -6.18
CA VAL A 257 -16.27 4.61 -6.65
C VAL A 257 -14.98 5.39 -6.42
N TYR A 258 -13.95 4.71 -5.90
CA TYR A 258 -12.64 5.28 -5.61
C TYR A 258 -11.55 4.48 -6.31
N ARG A 259 -10.48 5.12 -6.75
CA ARG A 259 -9.25 4.43 -7.14
C ARG A 259 -8.46 4.06 -5.89
N PHE A 260 -8.41 2.76 -5.54
CA PHE A 260 -7.80 2.31 -4.28
C PHE A 260 -6.28 2.17 -4.41
N THR A 261 -5.82 1.35 -5.33
CA THR A 261 -4.40 1.26 -5.73
C THR A 261 -4.34 0.94 -7.23
N GLY A 262 -3.19 1.00 -7.84
CA GLY A 262 -2.91 0.70 -9.26
C GLY A 262 -4.07 0.13 -10.10
N ASP A 263 -4.39 -1.14 -9.94
CA ASP A 263 -5.44 -1.91 -10.62
C ASP A 263 -6.62 -2.29 -9.71
N GLU A 264 -6.79 -1.58 -8.57
CA GLU A 264 -7.84 -1.82 -7.59
C GLU A 264 -8.78 -0.64 -7.46
N PHE A 265 -10.08 -0.92 -7.43
CA PHE A 265 -11.16 0.04 -7.23
C PHE A 265 -11.94 -0.29 -5.97
N ALA A 266 -12.20 0.72 -5.16
CA ALA A 266 -13.03 0.59 -3.97
C ALA A 266 -14.40 1.21 -4.21
N VAL A 267 -15.44 0.57 -3.74
CA VAL A 267 -16.84 1.01 -3.85
C VAL A 267 -17.42 1.07 -2.45
N LEU A 268 -17.89 2.24 -2.07
CA LEU A 268 -18.44 2.49 -0.74
C LEU A 268 -19.97 2.59 -0.81
N PHE A 269 -20.65 1.65 -0.17
CA PHE A 269 -22.10 1.61 -0.01
C PHE A 269 -22.46 2.14 1.39
N THR A 270 -23.34 3.14 1.42
CA THR A 270 -23.86 3.75 2.65
C THR A 270 -25.36 3.64 2.66
N GLU A 271 -25.93 2.96 3.65
CA GLU A 271 -27.40 2.77 3.82
C GLU A 271 -28.07 1.93 2.71
N GLU A 272 -27.30 1.24 1.87
CA GLU A 272 -27.84 0.36 0.83
C GLU A 272 -28.22 -0.99 1.39
N SER A 273 -29.27 -1.61 0.81
CA SER A 273 -29.68 -2.96 1.19
C SER A 273 -28.69 -4.02 0.71
N ASP A 274 -28.65 -5.14 1.41
CA ASP A 274 -27.81 -6.28 1.02
C ASP A 274 -28.08 -6.77 -0.41
N ASP A 275 -29.34 -6.73 -0.85
CA ASP A 275 -29.72 -7.12 -2.21
C ASP A 275 -29.07 -6.24 -3.29
N VAL A 276 -28.92 -4.93 -3.03
CA VAL A 276 -28.25 -3.99 -3.95
C VAL A 276 -26.75 -4.31 -4.03
N ILE A 277 -26.12 -4.58 -2.88
CA ILE A 277 -24.69 -4.93 -2.81
C ILE A 277 -24.44 -6.26 -3.52
N GLU A 278 -25.24 -7.29 -3.27
CA GLU A 278 -25.12 -8.60 -3.93
C GLU A 278 -25.40 -8.50 -5.44
N GLY A 279 -26.39 -7.68 -5.83
CA GLY A 279 -26.66 -7.36 -7.24
C GLY A 279 -25.44 -6.71 -7.92
N TYR A 280 -24.80 -5.76 -7.25
CA TYR A 280 -23.56 -5.12 -7.71
C TYR A 280 -22.44 -6.13 -7.92
N ILE A 281 -22.18 -6.98 -6.93
CA ILE A 281 -21.14 -8.02 -6.98
C ILE A 281 -21.39 -8.99 -8.14
N THR A 282 -22.63 -9.45 -8.28
CA THR A 282 -23.05 -10.37 -9.34
C THR A 282 -22.83 -9.75 -10.72
N GLU A 283 -23.17 -8.47 -10.89
CA GLU A 283 -22.97 -7.75 -12.15
C GLU A 283 -21.49 -7.56 -12.49
N VAL A 284 -20.66 -7.24 -11.48
CA VAL A 284 -19.21 -7.19 -11.66
C VAL A 284 -18.68 -8.56 -12.10
N GLN A 285 -19.07 -9.64 -11.41
CA GLN A 285 -18.64 -11.00 -11.78
C GLN A 285 -19.10 -11.40 -13.19
N ARG A 286 -20.33 -11.04 -13.56
CA ARG A 286 -20.90 -11.31 -14.88
C ARG A 286 -20.11 -10.59 -15.97
N ARG A 287 -19.81 -9.31 -15.76
CA ARG A 287 -19.06 -8.48 -16.73
C ARG A 287 -17.61 -8.92 -16.88
N MET A 288 -16.97 -9.35 -15.79
CA MET A 288 -15.58 -9.85 -15.82
C MET A 288 -15.41 -11.18 -16.58
N LYS A 289 -16.50 -11.91 -16.81
CA LYS A 289 -16.50 -13.11 -17.67
C LYS A 289 -16.60 -12.79 -19.16
N GLN A 290 -16.83 -11.54 -19.52
CA GLN A 290 -16.98 -11.10 -20.92
C GLN A 290 -15.69 -10.42 -21.39
N ASN A 291 -15.46 -10.45 -22.69
CA ASN A 291 -14.34 -9.75 -23.28
C ASN A 291 -14.49 -8.23 -23.14
N TRP A 292 -13.40 -7.57 -22.85
CA TRP A 292 -13.26 -6.14 -22.82
C TRP A 292 -12.57 -5.67 -24.10
N CYS A 293 -13.17 -4.67 -24.77
CA CYS A 293 -12.65 -4.13 -26.01
C CYS A 293 -12.25 -2.67 -25.78
N VAL A 294 -11.01 -2.34 -26.10
CA VAL A 294 -10.49 -0.97 -26.07
C VAL A 294 -9.71 -0.74 -27.35
N GLU A 295 -10.11 0.26 -28.12
CA GLU A 295 -9.60 0.48 -29.48
C GLU A 295 -9.68 -0.82 -30.33
N SER A 296 -8.54 -1.34 -30.81
CA SER A 296 -8.44 -2.62 -31.55
C SER A 296 -8.08 -3.82 -30.68
N TYR A 297 -7.90 -3.63 -29.38
CA TYR A 297 -7.47 -4.68 -28.46
C TYR A 297 -8.66 -5.30 -27.73
N GLN A 298 -8.61 -6.63 -27.58
CA GLN A 298 -9.63 -7.40 -26.88
C GLN A 298 -8.98 -8.32 -25.86
N PHE A 299 -9.38 -8.20 -24.59
CA PHE A 299 -8.86 -9.00 -23.48
C PHE A 299 -9.99 -9.51 -22.59
N ASN A 300 -9.75 -10.68 -22.01
CA ASN A 300 -10.57 -11.21 -20.92
C ASN A 300 -9.95 -10.74 -19.59
N LEU A 301 -10.60 -9.76 -18.95
CA LEU A 301 -10.19 -9.29 -17.63
C LEU A 301 -10.79 -10.19 -16.56
N SER A 302 -9.99 -10.59 -15.60
CA SER A 302 -10.49 -11.26 -14.39
C SER A 302 -10.27 -10.39 -13.16
N ALA A 303 -11.18 -10.49 -12.20
CA ALA A 303 -11.08 -9.74 -10.96
C ALA A 303 -11.40 -10.62 -9.76
N VAL A 304 -10.88 -10.24 -8.61
CA VAL A 304 -11.29 -10.72 -7.30
C VAL A 304 -11.91 -9.60 -6.51
N ILE A 305 -12.79 -9.93 -5.59
CA ILE A 305 -13.58 -8.99 -4.81
C ILE A 305 -13.37 -9.26 -3.32
N GLY A 306 -12.91 -8.27 -2.60
CA GLY A 306 -12.89 -8.25 -1.14
C GLY A 306 -14.04 -7.40 -0.61
N ILE A 307 -14.69 -7.85 0.46
CA ILE A 307 -15.84 -7.17 1.05
C ILE A 307 -15.68 -7.09 2.56
N ILE A 308 -15.87 -5.90 3.12
CA ILE A 308 -15.95 -5.68 4.55
C ILE A 308 -17.19 -4.88 4.89
N ARG A 309 -17.93 -5.33 5.92
CA ARG A 309 -19.09 -4.63 6.47
C ARG A 309 -18.71 -4.02 7.81
N HIS A 310 -18.95 -2.74 7.97
CA HIS A 310 -18.82 -2.07 9.25
C HIS A 310 -20.05 -2.34 10.10
N GLN A 311 -19.86 -3.01 11.24
CA GLN A 311 -20.92 -3.39 12.17
C GLN A 311 -20.63 -3.00 13.63
N ALA A 312 -19.37 -2.66 13.96
CA ALA A 312 -18.93 -2.45 15.33
C ALA A 312 -18.50 -1.00 15.61
N LYS A 313 -18.86 -0.50 16.78
CA LYS A 313 -18.51 0.86 17.24
C LYS A 313 -17.01 1.11 17.43
N ASP A 314 -16.23 0.06 17.57
CA ASP A 314 -14.80 0.13 17.93
C ASP A 314 -13.85 -0.08 16.73
N ASP A 315 -14.37 -0.08 15.51
CA ASP A 315 -13.53 -0.22 14.32
C ASP A 315 -12.67 1.04 14.10
N THR A 316 -11.38 0.82 13.92
CA THR A 316 -10.45 1.88 13.50
C THR A 316 -10.24 1.85 11.99
N LEU A 317 -9.91 3.01 11.40
CA LEU A 317 -9.59 3.11 9.97
C LEU A 317 -8.49 2.11 9.55
N GLU A 318 -7.42 2.04 10.34
CA GLU A 318 -6.31 1.13 10.07
C GLU A 318 -6.76 -0.33 10.09
N HIS A 319 -7.60 -0.70 11.04
CA HIS A 319 -8.15 -2.06 11.14
C HIS A 319 -8.98 -2.43 9.92
N MET A 320 -9.85 -1.52 9.46
CA MET A 320 -10.68 -1.75 8.27
C MET A 320 -9.86 -1.87 6.98
N ILE A 321 -8.86 -1.01 6.79
CA ILE A 321 -8.00 -1.08 5.60
C ILE A 321 -7.19 -2.37 5.59
N ASN A 322 -6.59 -2.75 6.70
CA ASN A 322 -5.86 -4.01 6.81
C ASN A 322 -6.77 -5.22 6.56
N ALA A 323 -8.00 -5.17 7.04
CA ALA A 323 -8.98 -6.24 6.85
C ALA A 323 -9.40 -6.40 5.38
N ILE A 324 -9.67 -5.29 4.68
CA ILE A 324 -10.07 -5.36 3.28
C ILE A 324 -8.88 -5.79 2.39
N GLU A 325 -7.69 -5.29 2.64
CA GLU A 325 -6.47 -5.71 1.93
C GLU A 325 -6.19 -7.21 2.15
N TYR A 326 -6.40 -7.71 3.37
CA TYR A 326 -6.28 -9.14 3.68
C TYR A 326 -7.33 -9.97 2.93
N ALA A 327 -8.60 -9.54 2.90
CA ALA A 327 -9.67 -10.21 2.16
C ALA A 327 -9.35 -10.29 0.64
N VAL A 328 -8.89 -9.20 0.05
CA VAL A 328 -8.45 -9.16 -1.36
C VAL A 328 -7.30 -10.15 -1.61
N ASN A 329 -6.30 -10.19 -0.72
CA ASN A 329 -5.17 -11.11 -0.84
C ASN A 329 -5.59 -12.58 -0.69
N GLN A 330 -6.53 -12.91 0.20
CA GLN A 330 -7.10 -14.26 0.30
C GLN A 330 -7.85 -14.65 -0.97
N ALA A 331 -8.60 -13.73 -1.57
CA ALA A 331 -9.26 -13.97 -2.85
C ALA A 331 -8.25 -14.16 -4.00
N LYS A 332 -7.16 -13.38 -4.03
CA LYS A 332 -6.05 -13.54 -5.01
C LYS A 332 -5.37 -14.90 -4.90
N SER A 333 -5.15 -15.39 -3.68
CA SER A 333 -4.53 -16.71 -3.43
C SER A 333 -5.46 -17.89 -3.70
N GLY A 334 -6.72 -17.66 -4.04
CA GLY A 334 -7.74 -18.70 -4.31
C GLY A 334 -8.31 -19.38 -3.06
N LYS A 335 -7.91 -18.95 -1.86
CA LYS A 335 -8.37 -19.57 -0.59
C LYS A 335 -9.85 -19.31 -0.29
N CYS A 336 -10.42 -18.21 -0.79
CA CYS A 336 -11.83 -17.82 -0.62
C CYS A 336 -12.63 -17.83 -1.93
N GLY A 337 -12.08 -18.30 -3.05
CA GLY A 337 -12.67 -18.13 -4.37
C GLY A 337 -12.47 -16.71 -4.94
N GLN A 338 -13.37 -16.27 -5.83
CA GLN A 338 -13.27 -14.94 -6.46
C GLN A 338 -13.83 -13.81 -5.59
N VAL A 339 -14.68 -14.11 -4.61
CA VAL A 339 -15.29 -13.17 -3.66
C VAL A 339 -14.94 -13.61 -2.25
N CYS A 340 -14.40 -12.68 -1.47
CA CYS A 340 -13.98 -12.92 -0.10
C CYS A 340 -14.63 -11.92 0.85
N TYR A 341 -15.50 -12.41 1.72
CA TYR A 341 -16.10 -11.62 2.79
C TYR A 341 -15.17 -11.60 3.99
N CYS A 342 -14.87 -10.43 4.50
CA CYS A 342 -14.15 -10.29 5.75
C CYS A 342 -15.10 -10.51 6.93
N ASP A 343 -15.20 -11.75 7.39
CA ASP A 343 -15.99 -12.14 8.54
C ASP A 343 -15.21 -12.00 9.87
N GLU A 344 -15.89 -12.25 11.00
CA GLU A 344 -15.25 -12.19 12.31
C GLU A 344 -14.12 -13.21 12.49
N GLU A 345 -14.18 -14.36 11.83
CA GLU A 345 -13.11 -15.35 11.90
C GLU A 345 -11.85 -14.83 11.21
N MET A 346 -12.02 -14.21 10.05
CA MET A 346 -10.94 -13.59 9.31
C MET A 346 -10.32 -12.40 10.08
N LEU A 347 -11.16 -11.57 10.71
CA LEU A 347 -10.70 -10.49 11.57
C LEU A 347 -9.93 -11.01 12.80
N ARG A 348 -10.35 -12.12 13.39
CA ARG A 348 -9.60 -12.79 14.47
C ARG A 348 -8.24 -13.30 13.99
N LYS A 349 -8.18 -13.93 12.81
CA LYS A 349 -6.91 -14.39 12.20
C LYS A 349 -5.96 -13.20 11.93
N LEU A 350 -6.49 -12.08 11.43
CA LEU A 350 -5.70 -10.88 11.18
C LEU A 350 -5.14 -10.28 12.48
N ARG A 351 -5.98 -10.14 13.53
CA ARG A 351 -5.53 -9.65 14.85
C ARG A 351 -4.45 -10.56 15.44
N ARG A 352 -4.67 -11.90 15.39
CA ARG A 352 -3.66 -12.87 15.87
C ARG A 352 -2.34 -12.73 15.09
N ARG A 353 -2.40 -12.53 13.79
CA ARG A 353 -1.21 -12.32 12.96
C ARG A 353 -0.44 -11.04 13.35
N GLN A 354 -1.14 -9.93 13.63
CA GLN A 354 -0.52 -8.69 14.10
C GLN A 354 0.12 -8.87 15.48
N GLN A 355 -0.54 -9.58 16.39
CA GLN A 355 0.00 -9.92 17.71
C GLN A 355 1.27 -10.78 17.57
N ILE A 356 1.25 -11.81 16.74
CA ILE A 356 2.43 -12.65 16.47
C ILE A 356 3.58 -11.82 15.91
N LYS A 357 3.32 -10.92 14.96
CA LYS A 357 4.34 -10.00 14.42
C LYS A 357 4.99 -9.14 15.51
N GLN A 358 4.20 -8.65 16.44
CA GLN A 358 4.71 -7.85 17.57
C GLN A 358 5.55 -8.72 18.52
N ILE A 359 5.07 -9.91 18.88
CA ILE A 359 5.79 -10.86 19.73
C ILE A 359 7.11 -11.27 19.09
N LEU A 360 7.13 -11.52 17.77
CA LEU A 360 8.38 -11.84 17.05
C LEU A 360 9.42 -10.71 17.18
N LYS A 361 9.00 -9.44 17.06
CA LYS A 361 9.89 -8.29 17.23
C LYS A 361 10.48 -8.22 18.64
N GLU A 362 9.66 -8.47 19.65
CA GLU A 362 10.08 -8.44 21.05
C GLU A 362 11.03 -9.59 21.34
N LYS A 363 10.67 -10.82 20.97
CA LYS A 363 11.53 -11.99 21.15
C LYS A 363 12.85 -11.90 20.37
N LEU A 364 12.84 -11.27 19.19
CA LEU A 364 14.06 -11.04 18.41
C LEU A 364 14.98 -10.01 19.11
N ARG A 365 14.42 -8.91 19.62
CA ARG A 365 15.18 -7.90 20.35
C ARG A 365 15.84 -8.48 21.62
N ASP A 366 15.12 -9.33 22.33
CA ASP A 366 15.53 -9.90 23.60
C ASP A 366 16.21 -11.27 23.42
N GLU A 367 16.35 -11.76 22.17
CA GLU A 367 16.87 -13.08 21.78
C GLU A 367 16.24 -14.24 22.57
N SER A 368 14.96 -14.08 22.97
CA SER A 368 14.29 -14.96 23.93
C SER A 368 13.49 -16.09 23.27
N PHE A 369 13.92 -16.55 22.08
CA PHE A 369 13.34 -17.72 21.43
C PHE A 369 13.65 -19.01 22.19
N GLU A 370 12.64 -19.86 22.32
CA GLU A 370 12.76 -21.19 22.92
C GLU A 370 13.27 -22.17 21.87
N MET A 371 14.33 -22.91 22.23
CA MET A 371 14.89 -23.96 21.38
C MET A 371 14.43 -25.32 21.84
N TYR A 372 13.93 -26.10 20.91
CA TYR A 372 13.61 -27.50 21.05
C TYR A 372 14.55 -28.31 20.17
N TYR A 373 14.82 -29.52 20.57
CA TYR A 373 15.69 -30.43 19.83
C TYR A 373 14.97 -31.75 19.63
N GLN A 374 14.99 -32.28 18.40
CA GLN A 374 14.50 -33.61 18.12
C GLN A 374 15.65 -34.54 17.82
N PRO A 375 15.91 -35.55 18.69
CA PRO A 375 16.98 -36.53 18.47
C PRO A 375 16.74 -37.35 17.21
N ILE A 376 17.84 -37.59 16.46
CA ILE A 376 17.86 -38.40 15.26
C ILE A 376 18.60 -39.68 15.56
N TYR A 377 17.95 -40.82 15.29
CA TYR A 377 18.51 -42.16 15.53
C TYR A 377 19.42 -42.57 14.37
N SER A 378 20.64 -43.00 14.68
CA SER A 378 21.57 -43.59 13.72
C SER A 378 21.38 -45.10 13.65
N VAL A 379 20.97 -45.62 12.50
CA VAL A 379 20.73 -47.07 12.29
C VAL A 379 22.01 -47.86 12.45
N HIS A 380 23.14 -47.30 11.99
CA HIS A 380 24.43 -48.00 12.04
C HIS A 380 25.00 -48.15 13.47
N SER A 381 24.92 -47.09 14.27
CA SER A 381 25.49 -47.09 15.63
C SER A 381 24.50 -47.56 16.70
N GLY A 382 23.19 -47.58 16.40
CA GLY A 382 22.15 -47.86 17.37
C GLY A 382 21.99 -46.78 18.46
N THR A 383 22.43 -45.54 18.18
CA THR A 383 22.51 -44.46 19.18
C THR A 383 21.96 -43.15 18.62
N PHE A 384 21.77 -42.17 19.51
CA PHE A 384 21.34 -40.81 19.16
C PHE A 384 22.53 -39.86 19.27
N ARG A 385 23.10 -39.50 18.14
CA ARG A 385 24.26 -38.60 18.05
C ARG A 385 24.03 -37.38 17.17
N TYR A 386 22.80 -37.21 16.69
CA TYR A 386 22.35 -36.09 15.90
C TYR A 386 21.05 -35.58 16.48
N ALA A 387 20.76 -34.30 16.28
CA ALA A 387 19.47 -33.69 16.61
C ALA A 387 19.12 -32.59 15.62
N GLU A 388 17.86 -32.35 15.41
CA GLU A 388 17.39 -31.19 14.67
C GLU A 388 16.94 -30.10 15.64
N SER A 389 17.37 -28.86 15.38
CA SER A 389 16.97 -27.68 16.17
C SER A 389 15.67 -27.09 15.63
N LEU A 390 14.72 -26.91 16.52
CA LEU A 390 13.35 -26.50 16.20
C LEU A 390 12.93 -25.35 17.10
N MET A 391 12.76 -24.15 16.54
CA MET A 391 12.31 -22.99 17.29
C MET A 391 10.87 -23.14 17.74
N ARG A 392 10.56 -22.68 18.97
CA ARG A 392 9.21 -22.66 19.56
C ARG A 392 8.90 -21.29 20.16
N MET A 393 7.61 -21.02 20.27
CA MET A 393 7.08 -19.85 20.93
C MET A 393 5.89 -20.27 21.80
N ASN A 394 6.17 -21.01 22.89
CA ASN A 394 5.14 -21.57 23.78
C ASN A 394 4.69 -20.54 24.82
N ASP A 395 5.64 -19.79 25.39
CA ASP A 395 5.38 -18.75 26.38
C ASP A 395 5.19 -17.40 25.70
N THR A 396 3.93 -17.06 25.42
CA THR A 396 3.56 -15.78 24.83
C THR A 396 2.27 -15.23 25.45
N PRO A 397 2.03 -13.90 25.40
CA PRO A 397 0.81 -13.28 25.92
C PRO A 397 -0.49 -13.80 25.30
N ILE A 398 -0.43 -14.43 24.12
CA ILE A 398 -1.58 -14.99 23.38
C ILE A 398 -1.63 -16.52 23.42
N GLY A 399 -0.85 -17.14 24.34
CA GLY A 399 -0.68 -18.59 24.41
C GLY A 399 0.33 -19.12 23.38
N PRO A 400 0.43 -20.43 23.22
CA PRO A 400 1.37 -21.04 22.29
C PRO A 400 1.14 -20.57 20.84
N VAL A 401 2.25 -20.24 20.16
CA VAL A 401 2.24 -19.90 18.72
C VAL A 401 3.04 -20.94 17.97
N TYR A 402 2.40 -21.62 17.03
CA TYR A 402 3.02 -22.74 16.32
C TYR A 402 3.92 -22.27 15.17
N PRO A 403 4.95 -23.06 14.79
CA PRO A 403 5.84 -22.73 13.66
C PRO A 403 5.09 -22.42 12.36
N SER A 404 4.02 -23.13 12.07
CA SER A 404 3.15 -22.89 10.90
C SER A 404 2.45 -21.52 10.90
N GLU A 405 2.35 -20.85 12.07
CA GLU A 405 1.80 -19.50 12.19
C GLU A 405 2.89 -18.43 12.10
N PHE A 406 4.01 -18.60 12.82
CA PHE A 406 5.00 -17.52 12.95
C PHE A 406 6.11 -17.54 11.88
N ILE A 407 6.49 -18.69 11.35
CA ILE A 407 7.54 -18.75 10.31
C ILE A 407 7.13 -17.97 9.05
N PRO A 408 5.93 -18.15 8.47
CA PRO A 408 5.50 -17.37 7.31
C PRO A 408 5.47 -15.86 7.60
N ILE A 409 5.09 -15.44 8.82
CA ILE A 409 5.09 -14.02 9.22
C ILE A 409 6.51 -13.48 9.32
N ALA A 410 7.43 -14.28 9.88
CA ALA A 410 8.83 -13.91 9.99
C ALA A 410 9.51 -13.79 8.62
N GLU A 411 9.19 -14.67 7.68
CA GLU A 411 9.68 -14.62 6.29
C GLU A 411 9.15 -13.39 5.54
N GLU A 412 7.84 -13.15 5.55
CA GLU A 412 7.22 -11.99 4.89
C GLU A 412 7.72 -10.65 5.44
N THR A 413 8.06 -10.61 6.73
CA THR A 413 8.59 -9.40 7.37
C THR A 413 10.11 -9.27 7.31
N GLY A 414 10.81 -10.29 6.80
CA GLY A 414 12.26 -10.36 6.75
C GLY A 414 12.93 -10.64 8.11
N MET A 415 12.17 -10.72 9.21
CA MET A 415 12.72 -11.00 10.54
C MET A 415 13.37 -12.38 10.63
N ILE A 416 12.95 -13.33 9.79
CA ILE A 416 13.49 -14.69 9.78
C ILE A 416 15.01 -14.71 9.56
N ILE A 417 15.55 -13.70 8.86
CA ILE A 417 16.99 -13.58 8.58
C ILE A 417 17.79 -13.45 9.87
N ASP A 418 17.40 -12.51 10.72
CA ASP A 418 18.09 -12.30 12.00
C ASP A 418 17.75 -13.40 13.01
N ILE A 419 16.52 -13.92 12.99
CA ILE A 419 16.12 -15.08 13.81
C ILE A 419 17.02 -16.29 13.51
N THR A 420 17.33 -16.57 12.24
CA THR A 420 18.20 -17.68 11.84
C THR A 420 19.60 -17.55 12.47
N TYR A 421 20.14 -16.34 12.56
CA TYR A 421 21.43 -16.13 13.23
C TYR A 421 21.35 -16.31 14.76
N VAL A 422 20.26 -15.88 15.39
CA VAL A 422 20.02 -16.14 16.83
C VAL A 422 19.87 -17.63 17.09
N VAL A 423 19.16 -18.37 16.24
CA VAL A 423 19.02 -19.82 16.32
C VAL A 423 20.39 -20.50 16.20
N LEU A 424 21.22 -20.10 15.24
CA LEU A 424 22.56 -20.64 15.04
C LEU A 424 23.45 -20.41 16.26
N ASP A 425 23.41 -19.20 16.85
CA ASP A 425 24.17 -18.88 18.07
C ASP A 425 23.75 -19.79 19.25
N LYS A 426 22.45 -19.96 19.47
CA LYS A 426 21.89 -20.86 20.50
C LYS A 426 22.25 -22.32 20.25
N VAL A 427 22.23 -22.79 19.02
CA VAL A 427 22.64 -24.15 18.65
C VAL A 427 24.12 -24.38 18.94
N CYS A 428 24.98 -23.41 18.62
CA CYS A 428 26.41 -23.48 18.96
C CYS A 428 26.63 -23.57 20.49
N ALA A 429 25.90 -22.77 21.26
CA ALA A 429 25.93 -22.81 22.71
C ALA A 429 25.50 -24.20 23.27
N PHE A 430 24.41 -24.76 22.71
CA PHE A 430 23.91 -26.08 23.09
C PHE A 430 24.93 -27.19 22.78
N ILE A 431 25.53 -27.18 21.59
CA ILE A 431 26.58 -28.14 21.22
C ILE A 431 27.74 -28.08 22.21
N ASN A 432 28.19 -26.88 22.57
CA ASN A 432 29.29 -26.71 23.51
C ASN A 432 28.93 -27.16 24.93
N ARG A 433 27.66 -26.92 25.36
CA ARG A 433 27.14 -27.44 26.63
C ARG A 433 27.20 -28.98 26.67
N LEU A 434 26.68 -29.66 25.64
CA LEU A 434 26.73 -31.11 25.55
C LEU A 434 28.17 -31.65 25.60
N LYS A 435 29.11 -30.98 24.92
CA LYS A 435 30.53 -31.35 24.92
C LYS A 435 31.17 -31.18 26.29
N SER A 436 30.88 -30.08 26.99
CA SER A 436 31.41 -29.84 28.36
C SER A 436 30.93 -30.90 29.35
N GLU A 437 29.70 -31.40 29.15
CA GLU A 437 29.08 -32.47 29.93
C GLU A 437 29.47 -33.89 29.44
N HIS A 438 30.40 -34.01 28.48
CA HIS A 438 30.85 -35.26 27.88
C HIS A 438 29.71 -36.10 27.25
N ILE A 439 28.65 -35.45 26.79
CA ILE A 439 27.56 -36.09 26.07
C ILE A 439 27.93 -36.15 24.57
N PRO A 440 28.00 -37.33 23.97
CA PRO A 440 28.45 -37.46 22.59
C PRO A 440 27.37 -36.98 21.63
N ILE A 441 27.66 -35.91 20.92
CA ILE A 441 26.89 -35.35 19.82
C ILE A 441 27.81 -35.15 18.61
N ASP A 442 27.41 -35.62 17.43
CA ASP A 442 28.17 -35.47 16.20
C ASP A 442 27.82 -34.17 15.50
N ALA A 443 26.51 -33.87 15.33
CA ALA A 443 26.06 -32.61 14.79
C ALA A 443 24.60 -32.26 15.19
N VAL A 444 24.30 -30.98 15.15
CA VAL A 444 22.93 -30.44 15.23
C VAL A 444 22.58 -29.78 13.91
N HIS A 445 21.39 -30.09 13.43
CA HIS A 445 20.86 -29.58 12.17
C HIS A 445 20.13 -28.26 12.41
N VAL A 446 20.34 -27.26 11.52
CA VAL A 446 19.78 -25.92 11.59
C VAL A 446 19.09 -25.59 10.25
N ASN A 447 17.82 -25.25 10.31
CA ASN A 447 17.03 -24.90 9.13
C ASN A 447 17.33 -23.48 8.65
N PHE A 448 17.65 -23.30 7.36
CA PHE A 448 17.88 -22.02 6.71
C PHE A 448 16.76 -21.73 5.68
N PRO A 449 16.03 -20.61 5.84
CA PRO A 449 14.96 -20.25 4.91
C PRO A 449 15.51 -19.72 3.57
N ALA A 450 14.71 -19.77 2.51
CA ALA A 450 15.11 -19.34 1.17
C ALA A 450 15.62 -17.89 1.10
N VAL A 451 15.04 -17.00 1.90
CA VAL A 451 15.43 -15.58 1.94
C VAL A 451 16.84 -15.36 2.46
N GLN A 452 17.38 -16.32 3.25
CA GLN A 452 18.74 -16.27 3.81
C GLN A 452 19.78 -16.24 2.69
N PHE A 453 19.59 -17.03 1.63
CA PHE A 453 20.51 -17.13 0.50
C PHE A 453 20.59 -15.87 -0.38
N SER A 454 19.75 -14.89 -0.13
CA SER A 454 19.83 -13.57 -0.76
C SER A 454 20.70 -12.57 -0.01
N GLN A 455 21.24 -12.94 1.16
CA GLN A 455 22.02 -12.06 2.01
C GLN A 455 23.48 -11.99 1.53
N PRO A 456 24.04 -10.79 1.31
CA PRO A 456 25.46 -10.67 0.99
C PRO A 456 26.33 -11.10 2.18
N GLY A 457 27.40 -11.85 1.90
CA GLY A 457 28.34 -12.29 2.94
C GLY A 457 27.77 -13.34 3.91
N LEU A 458 26.73 -14.09 3.51
CA LEU A 458 26.08 -15.10 4.35
C LEU A 458 27.10 -16.10 4.96
N ALA A 459 27.99 -16.63 4.13
CA ALA A 459 28.98 -17.62 4.58
C ALA A 459 29.93 -17.08 5.66
N GLY A 460 30.43 -15.84 5.46
CA GLY A 460 31.27 -15.18 6.47
C GLY A 460 30.52 -15.00 7.79
N ARG A 461 29.29 -14.55 7.75
CA ARG A 461 28.47 -14.32 8.95
C ARG A 461 28.15 -15.61 9.71
N VAL A 462 27.91 -16.70 8.99
CA VAL A 462 27.73 -18.04 9.59
C VAL A 462 29.01 -18.46 10.30
N MET A 463 30.15 -18.31 9.64
CA MET A 463 31.46 -18.67 10.25
C MET A 463 31.79 -17.80 11.45
N ASP A 464 31.57 -16.49 11.40
CA ASP A 464 31.80 -15.58 12.54
C ASP A 464 31.03 -16.03 13.79
N ILE A 465 29.78 -16.50 13.64
CA ILE A 465 28.97 -17.00 14.76
C ILE A 465 29.58 -18.32 15.31
N ILE A 466 29.94 -19.25 14.44
CA ILE A 466 30.49 -20.55 14.82
C ILE A 466 31.84 -20.37 15.52
N GLU A 467 32.72 -19.53 14.99
CA GLU A 467 34.05 -19.22 15.54
C GLU A 467 33.93 -18.46 16.86
N LYS A 468 33.06 -17.46 16.96
CA LYS A 468 32.78 -16.72 18.21
C LYS A 468 32.42 -17.66 19.35
N ASN A 469 31.63 -18.70 19.04
CA ASN A 469 31.25 -19.71 20.05
C ASN A 469 32.32 -20.77 20.26
N GLY A 470 33.38 -20.84 19.47
CA GLY A 470 34.40 -21.91 19.54
C GLY A 470 33.82 -23.28 19.21
N THR A 471 32.73 -23.37 18.47
CA THR A 471 32.09 -24.62 18.07
C THR A 471 32.80 -25.21 16.86
N PRO A 472 33.11 -26.52 16.82
CA PRO A 472 33.66 -27.13 15.62
C PRO A 472 32.65 -27.03 14.45
N PRO A 473 33.05 -26.53 13.28
CA PRO A 473 32.15 -26.39 12.14
C PRO A 473 31.42 -27.67 11.74
N SER A 474 32.11 -28.82 11.86
CA SER A 474 31.53 -30.14 11.57
C SER A 474 30.40 -30.57 12.51
N ALA A 475 30.24 -29.90 13.65
CA ALA A 475 29.17 -30.17 14.59
C ALA A 475 27.85 -29.39 14.24
N VAL A 476 27.89 -28.53 13.24
CA VAL A 476 26.73 -27.84 12.71
C VAL A 476 26.42 -28.36 11.31
N LYS A 477 25.16 -28.68 11.03
CA LYS A 477 24.66 -28.98 9.68
C LYS A 477 23.61 -27.97 9.32
N ILE A 478 23.65 -27.49 8.08
CA ILE A 478 22.68 -26.50 7.57
C ILE A 478 21.72 -27.21 6.64
N GLU A 479 20.43 -27.08 6.92
CA GLU A 479 19.35 -27.67 6.14
C GLU A 479 18.54 -26.61 5.43
N PHE A 480 18.06 -26.93 4.25
CA PHE A 480 17.11 -26.12 3.51
C PHE A 480 16.21 -27.02 2.66
N THR A 481 15.00 -26.53 2.42
CA THR A 481 13.95 -27.30 1.73
C THR A 481 14.19 -27.40 0.22
N GLU A 482 13.53 -28.37 -0.39
CA GLU A 482 13.47 -28.56 -1.84
C GLU A 482 13.00 -27.30 -2.57
N SER A 483 12.01 -26.59 -2.02
CA SER A 483 11.50 -25.31 -2.55
C SER A 483 12.58 -24.22 -2.59
N THR A 484 13.39 -24.11 -1.54
CA THR A 484 14.53 -23.17 -1.48
C THR A 484 15.50 -23.39 -2.63
N LEU A 485 15.81 -24.66 -2.91
CA LEU A 485 16.69 -25.03 -4.01
C LEU A 485 16.11 -24.61 -5.38
N ALA A 486 14.80 -24.79 -5.56
CA ALA A 486 14.12 -24.40 -6.80
C ALA A 486 14.09 -22.88 -7.00
N GLU A 487 13.94 -22.11 -5.94
CA GLU A 487 13.88 -20.65 -5.98
C GLU A 487 15.24 -19.97 -6.19
N LYS A 488 16.31 -20.51 -5.59
CA LYS A 488 17.65 -19.88 -5.50
C LYS A 488 18.80 -20.83 -5.83
N PRO A 489 18.76 -21.54 -6.98
CA PRO A 489 19.68 -22.64 -7.26
C PRO A 489 21.15 -22.23 -7.23
N GLN A 490 21.51 -21.09 -7.84
CA GLN A 490 22.91 -20.65 -7.90
C GLN A 490 23.41 -20.20 -6.53
N ALA A 491 22.64 -19.42 -5.81
CA ALA A 491 23.04 -18.91 -4.48
C ALA A 491 23.23 -20.06 -3.46
N VAL A 492 22.35 -21.07 -3.51
CA VAL A 492 22.47 -22.28 -2.69
C VAL A 492 23.72 -23.08 -3.08
N THR A 493 23.99 -23.27 -4.37
CA THR A 493 25.17 -24.00 -4.85
C THR A 493 26.47 -23.34 -4.41
N ASP A 494 26.57 -22.02 -4.57
CA ASP A 494 27.75 -21.24 -4.20
C ASP A 494 27.98 -21.30 -2.68
N PHE A 495 26.93 -21.12 -1.89
CA PHE A 495 26.98 -21.23 -0.45
C PHE A 495 27.37 -22.64 0.01
N ALA A 496 26.80 -23.70 -0.55
CA ALA A 496 27.12 -25.07 -0.21
C ALA A 496 28.60 -25.40 -0.50
N ALA A 497 29.13 -24.92 -1.63
CA ALA A 497 30.52 -25.08 -2.00
C ALA A 497 31.46 -24.35 -1.03
N GLU A 498 31.04 -23.19 -0.50
CA GLU A 498 31.82 -22.43 0.48
C GLU A 498 31.77 -23.10 1.86
N MET A 499 30.61 -23.51 2.34
CA MET A 499 30.46 -24.21 3.63
C MET A 499 31.23 -25.52 3.69
N LYS A 500 31.28 -26.25 2.58
CA LYS A 500 32.09 -27.48 2.48
C LYS A 500 33.57 -27.24 2.71
N LYS A 501 34.14 -26.08 2.32
CA LYS A 501 35.55 -25.74 2.59
C LYS A 501 35.83 -25.59 4.09
N PHE A 502 34.84 -25.17 4.85
CA PHE A 502 34.90 -25.03 6.30
C PHE A 502 34.54 -26.32 7.05
N GLY A 503 34.14 -27.38 6.30
CA GLY A 503 33.75 -28.65 6.90
C GLY A 503 32.33 -28.70 7.42
N ILE A 504 31.48 -27.73 7.05
CA ILE A 504 30.05 -27.73 7.36
C ILE A 504 29.32 -28.53 6.28
N GLU A 505 28.55 -29.53 6.70
CA GLU A 505 27.76 -30.39 5.84
C GLU A 505 26.39 -29.75 5.55
N MET A 506 25.97 -29.81 4.30
CA MET A 506 24.67 -29.34 3.88
C MET A 506 23.67 -30.48 3.79
N GLY A 507 22.43 -30.26 4.23
CA GLY A 507 21.30 -31.17 4.13
C GLY A 507 20.19 -30.62 3.24
N LEU A 508 19.60 -31.49 2.43
CA LEU A 508 18.35 -31.19 1.71
C LEU A 508 17.20 -31.76 2.52
N ASP A 509 16.26 -30.89 2.89
CA ASP A 509 15.08 -31.21 3.68
C ASP A 509 13.82 -31.34 2.82
N ASP A 510 12.79 -32.02 3.35
CA ASP A 510 11.48 -32.23 2.70
C ASP A 510 11.55 -32.85 1.30
N PHE A 511 12.55 -33.69 1.01
CA PHE A 511 12.69 -34.30 -0.32
C PHE A 511 11.48 -35.17 -0.67
N GLY A 512 10.84 -34.82 -1.82
CA GLY A 512 9.67 -35.52 -2.37
C GLY A 512 8.36 -34.77 -2.20
N THR A 513 8.36 -33.57 -1.64
CA THR A 513 7.17 -32.72 -1.52
C THR A 513 7.03 -31.72 -2.68
N GLY A 514 8.10 -31.46 -3.44
CA GLY A 514 8.18 -30.44 -4.46
C GLY A 514 8.50 -30.95 -5.87
N TYR A 515 8.88 -30.01 -6.72
CA TYR A 515 9.22 -30.24 -8.13
C TYR A 515 10.73 -30.18 -8.36
N SER A 516 11.56 -30.68 -7.44
CA SER A 516 13.02 -30.64 -7.67
C SER A 516 13.41 -31.43 -8.91
N ASN A 517 14.14 -30.76 -9.79
CA ASN A 517 14.86 -31.46 -10.83
C ASN A 517 15.97 -32.28 -10.16
N PHE A 518 15.85 -33.62 -10.21
CA PHE A 518 16.82 -34.57 -9.65
C PHE A 518 18.26 -34.24 -10.05
N ALA A 519 18.44 -33.70 -11.28
CA ALA A 519 19.76 -33.25 -11.74
C ALA A 519 20.35 -32.10 -10.92
N MET A 520 19.51 -31.24 -10.30
CA MET A 520 20.02 -30.18 -9.44
C MET A 520 20.53 -30.74 -8.10
N VAL A 521 19.82 -31.72 -7.55
CA VAL A 521 20.21 -32.36 -6.28
C VAL A 521 21.58 -33.07 -6.41
N ILE A 522 21.83 -33.73 -7.56
CA ILE A 522 23.10 -34.42 -7.79
C ILE A 522 24.29 -33.47 -7.93
N ASN A 523 24.08 -32.27 -8.45
CA ASN A 523 25.17 -31.32 -8.72
C ASN A 523 25.61 -30.51 -7.49
N ILE A 524 24.83 -30.51 -6.41
CA ILE A 524 25.16 -29.80 -5.17
C ILE A 524 25.82 -30.77 -4.20
N PRO A 525 26.89 -30.36 -3.51
CA PRO A 525 27.64 -31.25 -2.60
C PRO A 525 26.89 -31.48 -1.27
N PHE A 526 25.69 -32.08 -1.34
CA PHE A 526 24.96 -32.50 -0.17
C PHE A 526 25.66 -33.65 0.57
N GLY A 527 25.67 -33.57 1.87
CA GLY A 527 26.08 -34.68 2.71
C GLY A 527 24.90 -35.51 3.21
N THR A 528 23.72 -34.89 3.32
CA THR A 528 22.51 -35.55 3.86
C THR A 528 21.28 -35.19 3.05
N ILE A 529 20.40 -36.17 2.82
CA ILE A 529 19.08 -36.01 2.23
C ILE A 529 18.05 -36.52 3.22
N LYS A 530 17.03 -35.70 3.57
CA LYS A 530 15.93 -36.06 4.45
C LYS A 530 14.69 -36.36 3.59
N LEU A 531 14.20 -37.59 3.69
CA LEU A 531 12.99 -38.04 2.99
C LEU A 531 11.78 -37.59 3.80
N ASP A 532 10.91 -36.80 3.18
CA ASP A 532 9.68 -36.33 3.82
C ASP A 532 8.77 -37.49 4.24
N LYS A 533 8.01 -37.28 5.29
CA LYS A 533 7.04 -38.23 5.84
C LYS A 533 6.05 -38.76 4.81
N SER A 534 5.73 -37.98 3.78
CA SER A 534 4.81 -38.43 2.72
C SER A 534 5.37 -39.60 1.91
N LEU A 535 6.69 -39.59 1.63
CA LEU A 535 7.37 -40.72 0.97
C LEU A 535 7.41 -41.96 1.88
N VAL A 536 7.70 -41.75 3.18
CA VAL A 536 7.68 -42.84 4.17
C VAL A 536 6.27 -43.44 4.30
N GLY A 537 5.25 -42.60 4.35
CA GLY A 537 3.84 -43.02 4.38
C GLY A 537 3.40 -43.75 3.12
N ALA A 538 3.83 -43.28 1.94
CA ALA A 538 3.50 -43.90 0.66
C ALA A 538 4.04 -45.33 0.50
N MET A 539 5.10 -45.68 1.20
CA MET A 539 5.69 -47.03 1.17
C MET A 539 4.71 -48.10 1.73
N ILE A 540 3.91 -47.75 2.72
CA ILE A 540 2.94 -48.67 3.36
C ILE A 540 1.81 -49.00 2.39
N GLY A 541 1.36 -48.04 1.59
CA GLY A 541 0.17 -48.18 0.74
C GLY A 541 0.41 -48.89 -0.62
N SER A 542 1.67 -49.02 -1.06
CA SER A 542 1.98 -49.46 -2.42
C SER A 542 3.35 -50.07 -2.56
N LYS A 543 3.41 -51.31 -3.11
CA LYS A 543 4.69 -51.98 -3.46
C LYS A 543 5.51 -51.18 -4.47
N ASN A 544 4.84 -50.50 -5.41
CA ASN A 544 5.53 -49.68 -6.40
C ASN A 544 6.16 -48.45 -5.77
N SER A 545 5.46 -47.79 -4.83
CA SER A 545 6.00 -46.67 -4.08
C SER A 545 7.20 -47.11 -3.21
N ALA A 546 7.07 -48.23 -2.50
CA ALA A 546 8.18 -48.79 -1.72
C ALA A 546 9.42 -49.09 -2.59
N LEU A 547 9.22 -49.67 -3.80
CA LEU A 547 10.29 -49.91 -4.77
C LEU A 547 10.92 -48.60 -5.28
N GLY A 548 10.08 -47.60 -5.56
CA GLY A 548 10.52 -46.26 -5.98
C GLY A 548 11.42 -45.62 -4.94
N VAL A 549 10.96 -45.54 -3.68
CA VAL A 549 11.71 -44.95 -2.55
C VAL A 549 13.01 -45.73 -2.31
N LYS A 550 12.97 -47.08 -2.36
CA LYS A 550 14.18 -47.92 -2.25
C LYS A 550 15.24 -47.57 -3.29
N ASN A 551 14.85 -47.39 -4.55
CA ASN A 551 15.79 -47.02 -5.62
C ASN A 551 16.34 -45.59 -5.42
N ILE A 552 15.53 -44.64 -4.95
CA ILE A 552 15.97 -43.29 -4.63
C ILE A 552 17.01 -43.31 -3.50
N VAL A 553 16.74 -44.01 -2.39
CA VAL A 553 17.67 -44.19 -1.29
C VAL A 553 18.99 -44.80 -1.75
N ARG A 554 18.90 -45.88 -2.55
CA ARG A 554 20.08 -46.52 -3.11
C ARG A 554 20.91 -45.54 -3.95
N THR A 555 20.28 -44.77 -4.83
CA THR A 555 20.97 -43.79 -5.65
C THR A 555 21.70 -42.73 -4.83
N PHE A 556 21.07 -42.16 -3.83
CA PHE A 556 21.72 -41.19 -2.96
C PHE A 556 22.92 -41.77 -2.18
N LYS A 557 22.79 -43.00 -1.71
CA LYS A 557 23.89 -43.68 -1.05
C LYS A 557 25.07 -44.01 -2.00
N GLU A 558 24.78 -44.42 -3.25
CA GLU A 558 25.83 -44.63 -4.28
C GLU A 558 26.53 -43.30 -4.64
N LEU A 559 25.86 -42.15 -4.48
CA LEU A 559 26.45 -40.82 -4.60
C LEU A 559 27.20 -40.33 -3.34
N GLY A 560 27.28 -41.17 -2.28
CA GLY A 560 27.98 -40.86 -1.06
C GLY A 560 27.20 -39.98 -0.08
N MET A 561 25.90 -39.79 -0.27
CA MET A 561 25.03 -39.02 0.62
C MET A 561 24.42 -39.93 1.69
N LYS A 562 24.26 -39.39 2.92
CA LYS A 562 23.49 -40.04 3.99
C LYS A 562 22.00 -39.78 3.77
N VAL A 563 21.19 -40.78 4.10
CA VAL A 563 19.72 -40.66 3.95
C VAL A 563 19.08 -40.76 5.35
N VAL A 564 18.24 -39.75 5.66
CA VAL A 564 17.41 -39.71 6.87
C VAL A 564 15.95 -39.95 6.44
N ALA A 565 15.25 -40.84 7.12
CA ALA A 565 13.81 -41.04 6.97
C ALA A 565 13.08 -40.23 8.05
N GLU A 566 12.19 -39.33 7.64
CA GLU A 566 11.42 -38.49 8.55
C GLU A 566 10.00 -39.00 8.80
N GLY A 567 9.41 -38.53 9.91
CA GLY A 567 8.02 -38.81 10.25
C GLY A 567 7.75 -40.30 10.51
N VAL A 568 8.73 -41.04 10.99
CA VAL A 568 8.55 -42.46 11.38
C VAL A 568 7.83 -42.49 12.71
N GLU A 569 6.57 -42.97 12.71
CA GLU A 569 5.70 -43.00 13.90
C GLU A 569 5.35 -44.40 14.36
N THR A 570 5.52 -45.43 13.50
CA THR A 570 5.11 -46.81 13.78
C THR A 570 6.26 -47.79 13.60
N GLU A 571 6.17 -48.97 14.27
CA GLU A 571 7.13 -50.06 14.13
C GLU A 571 7.17 -50.60 12.68
N GLU A 572 6.05 -50.55 11.96
CA GLU A 572 5.98 -50.97 10.56
C GLU A 572 6.79 -50.03 9.67
N GLN A 573 6.62 -48.70 9.83
CA GLN A 573 7.43 -47.71 9.12
C GLN A 573 8.92 -47.89 9.43
N LYS A 574 9.27 -48.08 10.67
CA LYS A 574 10.66 -48.33 11.08
C LYS A 574 11.25 -49.51 10.33
N ARG A 575 10.57 -50.66 10.33
CA ARG A 575 11.07 -51.86 9.61
C ARG A 575 11.28 -51.57 8.12
N MET A 576 10.29 -50.91 7.48
CA MET A 576 10.38 -50.61 6.07
C MET A 576 11.54 -49.68 5.72
N VAL A 577 11.80 -48.64 6.52
CA VAL A 577 12.95 -47.76 6.30
C VAL A 577 14.29 -48.41 6.60
N GLU A 578 14.35 -49.31 7.58
CA GLU A 578 15.56 -50.13 7.86
C GLU A 578 15.83 -51.13 6.70
N GLU A 579 14.78 -51.75 6.12
CA GLU A 579 14.93 -52.68 4.96
C GLU A 579 15.46 -52.02 3.69
N ILE A 580 15.19 -50.70 3.50
CA ILE A 580 15.75 -49.94 2.38
C ILE A 580 17.10 -49.29 2.70
N HIS A 581 17.65 -49.61 3.89
CA HIS A 581 18.99 -49.21 4.34
C HIS A 581 19.21 -47.71 4.45
N VAL A 582 18.26 -46.97 5.06
CA VAL A 582 18.50 -45.57 5.43
C VAL A 582 19.57 -45.50 6.51
N ASP A 583 20.29 -44.39 6.61
CA ASP A 583 21.38 -44.20 7.57
C ASP A 583 20.88 -43.71 8.93
N GLN A 584 19.83 -42.90 8.90
CA GLN A 584 19.27 -42.25 10.09
C GLN A 584 17.74 -42.25 10.03
N ILE A 585 17.11 -42.19 11.19
CA ILE A 585 15.65 -42.17 11.32
C ILE A 585 15.24 -41.06 12.31
N GLN A 586 14.29 -40.23 11.91
CA GLN A 586 13.69 -39.21 12.74
C GLN A 586 12.15 -39.39 12.78
N GLY A 587 11.57 -39.33 13.96
CA GLY A 587 10.13 -39.43 14.10
C GLY A 587 9.70 -39.76 15.54
N PHE A 588 8.38 -39.65 15.74
CA PHE A 588 7.77 -39.85 17.08
C PHE A 588 7.86 -41.27 17.60
N TYR A 589 8.18 -42.23 16.75
CA TYR A 589 8.50 -43.57 17.17
C TYR A 589 9.70 -43.59 18.12
N TYR A 590 10.71 -42.77 17.86
CA TYR A 590 11.94 -42.68 18.68
C TYR A 590 11.88 -41.56 19.69
N ALA A 591 11.62 -40.32 19.25
CA ALA A 591 11.58 -39.15 20.09
C ALA A 591 10.77 -38.03 19.49
N LYS A 592 10.02 -37.32 20.32
CA LYS A 592 9.35 -36.04 19.94
C LYS A 592 10.36 -34.90 20.13
N PRO A 593 10.12 -33.73 19.46
CA PRO A 593 10.83 -32.52 19.84
C PRO A 593 10.66 -32.21 21.33
N MET A 594 11.74 -31.93 22.02
CA MET A 594 11.79 -31.71 23.46
C MET A 594 12.61 -30.47 23.78
N SER A 595 12.40 -29.89 24.95
CA SER A 595 13.16 -28.73 25.43
C SER A 595 14.67 -29.03 25.53
N GLU A 596 15.46 -27.98 25.61
CA GLU A 596 16.94 -28.09 25.66
C GLU A 596 17.42 -29.02 26.81
N ASP A 597 16.83 -28.86 28.01
CA ASP A 597 17.20 -29.66 29.17
C ASP A 597 16.74 -31.12 29.06
N GLU A 598 15.53 -31.33 28.48
CA GLU A 598 15.03 -32.68 28.21
C GLU A 598 15.87 -33.39 27.14
N ALA A 599 16.31 -32.66 26.10
CA ALA A 599 17.17 -33.20 25.05
C ALA A 599 18.53 -33.59 25.57
N GLU A 600 19.12 -32.77 26.45
CA GLU A 600 20.35 -33.11 27.14
C GLU A 600 20.22 -34.41 27.96
N ALA A 601 19.17 -34.50 28.79
CA ALA A 601 18.91 -35.68 29.60
C ALA A 601 18.67 -36.93 28.72
N PHE A 602 17.93 -36.79 27.63
CA PHE A 602 17.67 -37.88 26.69
C PHE A 602 18.95 -38.36 26.00
N LEU A 603 19.77 -37.44 25.48
CA LEU A 603 21.03 -37.77 24.83
C LEU A 603 22.02 -38.39 25.79
N ARG A 604 22.12 -37.90 27.03
CA ARG A 604 22.97 -38.47 28.10
C ARG A 604 22.64 -39.93 28.34
N LYS A 605 21.36 -40.28 28.32
CA LYS A 605 20.86 -41.66 28.55
C LYS A 605 21.08 -42.58 27.34
N ASN A 606 20.86 -42.08 26.11
CA ASN A 606 20.66 -42.90 24.92
C ASN A 606 21.79 -42.77 23.86
N SER A 607 22.80 -41.93 24.06
CA SER A 607 23.90 -41.76 23.11
C SER A 607 25.08 -42.74 23.32
N ARG A 608 24.99 -43.58 24.34
CA ARG A 608 25.93 -44.70 24.54
C ARG A 608 25.31 -45.98 24.04
N SER A 609 26.03 -46.74 23.20
CA SER A 609 25.59 -48.06 22.74
C SER A 609 25.22 -48.92 23.95
N VAL A 610 24.00 -49.44 23.98
CA VAL A 610 23.67 -50.55 24.85
C VAL A 610 24.43 -51.73 24.29
N LYS A 611 25.51 -52.16 25.01
CA LYS A 611 26.24 -53.38 24.69
C LYS A 611 25.32 -54.57 24.86
#